data_85d5ff0998fa0f143957ea0bb6df8807
#
_entry.id   85d5ff0998fa0f143957ea0bb6df8807
#
_cell.length_a   1.000
_cell.length_b   1.000
_cell.length_c   1.000
_cell.angle_alpha   90.00
_cell.angle_beta   90.00
_cell.angle_gamma   90.00
#
_symmetry.space_group_name_H-M   'P 1'
#
loop_
_entity.id
_entity.type
_entity.pdbx_description
1 polymer ?
#
loop_
_entity_poly.entity_id
_entity_poly.type
_entity_poly.pdbx_seq_one_letter_code
_entity_poly.pdbx_strand_id
1 'polypeptide(L)'
;MGNLKRQCDVSSGREKADIVLKNGTIINVFTEELITGDVAIVGDTIVGIGDYKGNVEIDCSNKYISPGFIDAHMHIESTMVMPIELSKKLLKSGTTTIIADPHELVNVKGASAIDFLLESTKYIPLNVYIMVPSSVPATSFETNGVGKFSAKDMESYVNNPRILGLGEVMCFNDVINSENEILDKLELFKNKVVDGHAPNINGKSLQTYVCAGIENDHECITFDEVYEKLRAGLKILIREGSAAKNLKSIVSGMLKYNLPIEEFMFCTDDKHLDDIEKQGHIRWNIKCAIDLGMEPVRAIKVATYNSAKAYGLRKIGAIGAGYKADIVVLNDLDKMEVDSVYKDGNLVNEEMFSNYNYEIKDKELLNTVKFKYINKEKIQLKVSEKNYVMEIVPYQILTNKVYESLPCADGYFVPNKEYSKLCVVERHRMTGNVAIAPLKGFGIKNGAIATTVAHDSHNIIVAGDNDDDILVAINYLKEIQGGYVIVSNGKVLAHLSLQVAGLISTFTAEEVQEITDNMLEIARKMGVPEYVDPFITLSFMALPVVQQIRLTDLGLFDVEEFKFI
;
A
#
# COMPACT_ATOMS: atom_id res chain seq x y z
N MET A 1 9.84 -26.12 27.62
CA MET A 1 10.52 -25.74 28.87
C MET A 1 12.03 -25.45 28.68
N GLY A 2 12.74 -26.09 27.74
CA GLY A 2 14.20 -25.87 27.56
C GLY A 2 14.62 -24.47 27.16
N ASN A 3 13.82 -23.77 26.30
CA ASN A 3 14.18 -22.45 25.79
C ASN A 3 14.08 -21.35 26.86
N LEU A 4 13.00 -21.32 27.66
CA LEU A 4 12.82 -20.29 28.71
C LEU A 4 13.88 -20.41 29.81
N LYS A 5 14.24 -21.67 30.22
CA LYS A 5 15.33 -21.89 31.21
C LYS A 5 16.63 -21.28 30.70
N ARG A 6 17.02 -21.58 29.46
CA ARG A 6 18.24 -21.03 28.85
C ARG A 6 18.21 -19.52 28.74
N GLN A 7 17.07 -18.92 28.32
CA GLN A 7 16.90 -17.47 28.30
C GLN A 7 17.15 -16.86 29.70
N CYS A 8 16.61 -17.45 30.76
CA CYS A 8 16.84 -17.00 32.14
C CYS A 8 18.29 -17.18 32.58
N ASP A 9 18.95 -18.29 32.21
CA ASP A 9 20.35 -18.56 32.57
C ASP A 9 21.30 -17.56 31.87
N VAL A 10 21.05 -17.24 30.59
CA VAL A 10 21.80 -16.21 29.87
C VAL A 10 21.50 -14.82 30.43
N SER A 11 20.23 -14.47 30.61
CA SER A 11 19.82 -13.16 31.15
C SER A 11 20.44 -12.87 32.51
N SER A 12 20.64 -13.88 33.34
CA SER A 12 21.29 -13.79 34.66
C SER A 12 22.80 -13.91 34.62
N GLY A 13 23.43 -14.05 33.44
CA GLY A 13 24.87 -14.17 33.26
C GLY A 13 25.46 -15.53 33.61
N ARG A 14 24.65 -16.59 33.84
CA ARG A 14 25.13 -17.96 34.11
C ARG A 14 25.59 -18.70 32.86
N GLU A 15 25.04 -18.35 31.70
CA GLU A 15 25.40 -18.89 30.39
C GLU A 15 25.72 -17.80 29.40
N LYS A 16 26.43 -18.11 28.31
CA LYS A 16 26.67 -17.20 27.19
C LYS A 16 25.45 -17.12 26.28
N ALA A 17 25.19 -15.95 25.77
CA ALA A 17 24.20 -15.72 24.70
C ALA A 17 24.63 -16.39 23.38
N ASP A 18 23.71 -16.59 22.46
CA ASP A 18 24.05 -17.01 21.10
C ASP A 18 24.80 -15.91 20.36
N ILE A 19 24.27 -14.72 20.41
CA ILE A 19 24.82 -13.50 19.79
C ILE A 19 24.78 -12.38 20.83
N VAL A 20 25.81 -11.55 20.84
CA VAL A 20 25.84 -10.29 21.58
C VAL A 20 26.27 -9.17 20.63
N LEU A 21 25.41 -8.17 20.49
CA LEU A 21 25.77 -6.90 19.86
C LEU A 21 26.46 -6.04 20.93
N LYS A 22 27.79 -5.85 20.78
CA LYS A 22 28.66 -5.25 21.81
C LYS A 22 28.82 -3.75 21.64
N ASN A 23 28.85 -3.04 22.77
CA ASN A 23 29.27 -1.63 22.85
C ASN A 23 28.41 -0.64 22.02
N GLY A 24 27.19 -1.01 21.64
CA GLY A 24 26.32 -0.15 20.84
C GLY A 24 25.60 0.92 21.62
N THR A 25 25.12 1.95 20.94
CA THR A 25 24.18 2.93 21.49
C THR A 25 22.75 2.44 21.22
N ILE A 26 22.07 1.97 22.26
CA ILE A 26 20.74 1.37 22.19
C ILE A 26 19.68 2.47 22.21
N ILE A 27 18.73 2.42 21.26
CA ILE A 27 17.58 3.33 21.21
C ILE A 27 16.50 2.76 22.12
N ASN A 28 16.36 3.35 23.31
CA ASN A 28 15.36 2.94 24.29
C ASN A 28 14.05 3.68 24.06
N VAL A 29 13.12 3.04 23.37
CA VAL A 29 11.79 3.59 23.05
C VAL A 29 10.85 3.65 24.28
N PHE A 30 11.18 3.00 25.39
CA PHE A 30 10.36 3.03 26.62
C PHE A 30 10.51 4.35 27.36
N THR A 31 11.75 4.85 27.46
CA THR A 31 12.11 6.06 28.21
C THR A 31 12.55 7.22 27.31
N GLU A 32 12.54 7.01 25.98
CA GLU A 32 12.96 7.98 24.95
C GLU A 32 14.40 8.48 25.14
N GLU A 33 15.34 7.56 25.42
CA GLU A 33 16.74 7.88 25.65
C GLU A 33 17.70 6.96 24.89
N LEU A 34 18.95 7.38 24.77
CA LEU A 34 20.05 6.59 24.23
C LEU A 34 20.84 5.96 25.38
N ILE A 35 21.03 4.64 25.36
CA ILE A 35 21.74 3.88 26.39
C ILE A 35 22.93 3.17 25.76
N THR A 36 24.13 3.30 26.32
CA THR A 36 25.29 2.50 25.89
C THR A 36 25.28 1.14 26.56
N GLY A 37 25.44 0.07 25.79
CA GLY A 37 25.50 -1.29 26.36
C GLY A 37 25.48 -2.37 25.28
N ASP A 38 25.50 -3.61 25.75
CA ASP A 38 25.37 -4.79 24.89
C ASP A 38 23.91 -5.22 24.79
N VAL A 39 23.57 -5.87 23.68
CA VAL A 39 22.28 -6.55 23.50
C VAL A 39 22.53 -8.04 23.35
N ALA A 40 22.07 -8.83 24.33
CA ALA A 40 22.22 -10.29 24.34
C ALA A 40 21.00 -10.98 23.72
N ILE A 41 21.24 -11.95 22.83
CA ILE A 41 20.22 -12.66 22.05
C ILE A 41 20.36 -14.16 22.25
N VAL A 42 19.21 -14.84 22.48
CA VAL A 42 19.10 -16.31 22.50
C VAL A 42 17.98 -16.72 21.55
N GLY A 43 18.34 -17.41 20.47
CA GLY A 43 17.41 -17.74 19.40
C GLY A 43 16.80 -16.48 18.80
N ASP A 44 15.47 -16.37 18.84
CA ASP A 44 14.69 -15.25 18.32
C ASP A 44 14.40 -14.13 19.34
N THR A 45 15.00 -14.22 20.56
CA THR A 45 14.60 -13.39 21.70
C THR A 45 15.77 -12.58 22.24
N ILE A 46 15.57 -11.29 22.47
CA ILE A 46 16.47 -10.44 23.26
C ILE A 46 16.32 -10.85 24.72
N VAL A 47 17.41 -11.25 25.37
CA VAL A 47 17.38 -11.73 26.77
C VAL A 47 17.94 -10.74 27.78
N GLY A 48 18.65 -9.71 27.31
CA GLY A 48 19.17 -8.67 28.23
C GLY A 48 19.87 -7.54 27.52
N ILE A 49 19.99 -6.43 28.27
CA ILE A 49 20.76 -5.23 27.94
C ILE A 49 21.76 -5.02 29.08
N GLY A 50 23.04 -4.78 28.76
CA GLY A 50 24.08 -4.54 29.79
C GLY A 50 25.42 -5.13 29.39
N ASP A 51 26.15 -5.76 30.31
CA ASP A 51 27.42 -6.45 30.03
C ASP A 51 27.17 -7.95 29.90
N TYR A 52 27.26 -8.45 28.67
CA TYR A 52 27.02 -9.87 28.35
C TYR A 52 28.16 -10.49 27.54
N LYS A 53 28.29 -11.82 27.64
CA LYS A 53 29.18 -12.62 26.80
C LYS A 53 28.37 -13.48 25.84
N GLY A 54 28.81 -13.54 24.58
CA GLY A 54 28.21 -14.34 23.53
C GLY A 54 29.09 -15.47 23.03
N ASN A 55 28.48 -16.41 22.30
CA ASN A 55 29.22 -17.34 21.46
C ASN A 55 29.74 -16.61 20.22
N VAL A 56 28.94 -15.70 19.69
CA VAL A 56 29.29 -14.74 18.65
C VAL A 56 29.16 -13.33 19.24
N GLU A 57 30.21 -12.54 19.16
CA GLU A 57 30.22 -11.15 19.61
C GLU A 57 30.47 -10.23 18.42
N ILE A 58 29.58 -9.26 18.21
CA ILE A 58 29.59 -8.33 17.07
C ILE A 58 29.82 -6.93 17.62
N ASP A 59 30.90 -6.28 17.22
CA ASP A 59 31.21 -4.93 17.66
C ASP A 59 30.31 -3.89 16.98
N CYS A 60 29.50 -3.22 17.80
CA CYS A 60 28.62 -2.12 17.42
C CYS A 60 29.11 -0.77 17.96
N SER A 61 30.40 -0.65 18.29
CA SER A 61 30.99 0.62 18.71
C SER A 61 30.72 1.74 17.68
N ASN A 62 30.26 2.89 18.17
CA ASN A 62 29.83 4.03 17.32
C ASN A 62 28.63 3.75 16.42
N LYS A 63 27.87 2.69 16.65
CA LYS A 63 26.63 2.37 15.95
C LYS A 63 25.44 2.47 16.91
N TYR A 64 24.25 2.60 16.31
CA TYR A 64 22.99 2.65 17.06
C TYR A 64 22.23 1.34 16.85
N ILE A 65 21.66 0.82 17.93
CA ILE A 65 20.87 -0.41 17.95
C ILE A 65 19.39 -0.03 18.12
N SER A 66 18.63 -0.15 17.05
CA SER A 66 17.20 0.20 16.96
C SER A 66 16.34 -1.04 16.93
N PRO A 67 15.08 -0.98 17.42
CA PRO A 67 14.08 -1.98 17.06
C PRO A 67 13.85 -2.02 15.56
N GLY A 68 13.42 -3.16 15.01
CA GLY A 68 12.96 -3.28 13.64
C GLY A 68 11.73 -2.40 13.39
N PHE A 69 11.70 -1.72 12.23
CA PHE A 69 10.63 -0.79 11.87
C PHE A 69 9.35 -1.54 11.50
N ILE A 70 8.22 -0.89 11.76
CA ILE A 70 6.87 -1.42 11.53
C ILE A 70 6.12 -0.46 10.60
N ASP A 71 5.62 -0.97 9.49
CA ASP A 71 4.63 -0.25 8.71
C ASP A 71 3.23 -0.55 9.27
N ALA A 72 2.55 0.50 9.70
CA ALA A 72 1.26 0.36 10.36
C ALA A 72 0.09 0.17 9.39
N HIS A 73 0.27 0.47 8.09
CA HIS A 73 -0.73 0.26 7.05
C HIS A 73 -0.11 0.35 5.66
N MET A 74 -0.28 -0.69 4.85
CA MET A 74 0.16 -0.71 3.46
C MET A 74 -0.65 -1.66 2.59
N HIS A 75 -0.55 -1.45 1.26
CA HIS A 75 -1.07 -2.36 0.24
C HIS A 75 0.12 -3.07 -0.43
N ILE A 76 0.23 -4.40 -0.23
CA ILE A 76 1.30 -5.21 -0.85
C ILE A 76 1.20 -5.13 -2.38
N GLU A 77 -0.01 -5.07 -2.90
CA GLU A 77 -0.36 -5.01 -4.32
C GLU A 77 0.29 -3.82 -5.04
N SER A 78 0.37 -2.68 -4.39
CA SER A 78 0.97 -1.46 -4.94
C SER A 78 2.45 -1.61 -5.27
N THR A 79 3.11 -2.63 -4.71
CA THR A 79 4.51 -2.96 -5.03
C THR A 79 4.65 -3.82 -6.29
N MET A 80 3.55 -4.42 -6.76
CA MET A 80 3.46 -5.30 -7.94
C MET A 80 4.31 -6.57 -7.88
N VAL A 81 4.91 -6.91 -6.75
CA VAL A 81 5.77 -8.10 -6.60
C VAL A 81 5.24 -9.09 -5.58
N MET A 82 5.66 -10.35 -5.71
CA MET A 82 5.32 -11.38 -4.72
C MET A 82 5.82 -10.98 -3.33
N PRO A 83 5.11 -11.37 -2.24
CA PRO A 83 5.51 -11.01 -0.88
C PRO A 83 6.94 -11.39 -0.51
N ILE A 84 7.50 -12.45 -1.08
CA ILE A 84 8.90 -12.83 -0.86
C ILE A 84 9.86 -11.79 -1.44
N GLU A 85 9.60 -11.27 -2.64
CA GLU A 85 10.44 -10.26 -3.28
C GLU A 85 10.35 -8.92 -2.50
N LEU A 86 9.14 -8.55 -2.09
CA LEU A 86 8.94 -7.41 -1.22
C LEU A 86 9.71 -7.55 0.09
N SER A 87 9.68 -8.74 0.72
CA SER A 87 10.35 -8.98 1.99
C SER A 87 11.87 -8.77 1.91
N LYS A 88 12.51 -9.10 0.78
CA LYS A 88 13.94 -8.84 0.54
C LYS A 88 14.26 -7.34 0.61
N LYS A 89 13.42 -6.52 -0.03
CA LYS A 89 13.60 -5.05 -0.07
C LYS A 89 13.31 -4.41 1.30
N LEU A 90 12.23 -4.81 1.95
CA LEU A 90 11.82 -4.26 3.22
C LEU A 90 12.81 -4.56 4.34
N LEU A 91 13.26 -5.81 4.45
CA LEU A 91 14.25 -6.19 5.46
C LEU A 91 15.58 -5.47 5.27
N LYS A 92 16.06 -5.32 4.04
CA LYS A 92 17.28 -4.53 3.76
C LYS A 92 17.14 -3.06 4.21
N SER A 93 15.92 -2.51 4.20
CA SER A 93 15.66 -1.14 4.66
C SER A 93 15.36 -1.01 6.16
N GLY A 94 15.36 -2.13 6.90
CA GLY A 94 15.10 -2.18 8.34
C GLY A 94 13.64 -2.38 8.74
N THR A 95 12.71 -2.47 7.78
CA THR A 95 11.31 -2.82 8.09
C THR A 95 11.19 -4.32 8.28
N THR A 96 10.82 -4.74 9.50
CA THR A 96 10.73 -6.15 9.90
C THR A 96 9.30 -6.65 10.07
N THR A 97 8.35 -5.71 10.10
CA THR A 97 6.93 -6.01 10.30
C THR A 97 6.08 -5.09 9.43
N ILE A 98 5.04 -5.64 8.81
CA ILE A 98 4.04 -4.88 8.07
C ILE A 98 2.63 -5.31 8.48
N ILE A 99 1.69 -4.36 8.40
CA ILE A 99 0.26 -4.56 8.55
C ILE A 99 -0.37 -4.22 7.19
N ALA A 100 -0.83 -5.24 6.50
CA ALA A 100 -1.31 -5.14 5.13
C ALA A 100 -2.85 -5.17 5.06
N ASP A 101 -3.44 -4.27 4.29
CA ASP A 101 -4.84 -4.31 3.89
C ASP A 101 -4.94 -4.72 2.41
N PRO A 102 -5.33 -5.95 2.08
CA PRO A 102 -5.36 -6.44 0.71
C PRO A 102 -6.69 -6.18 -0.01
N HIS A 103 -7.30 -5.01 0.17
CA HIS A 103 -8.63 -4.75 -0.40
C HIS A 103 -8.63 -4.83 -1.94
N GLU A 104 -7.53 -4.51 -2.58
CA GLU A 104 -7.39 -4.56 -4.02
C GLU A 104 -7.44 -5.99 -4.57
N LEU A 105 -6.63 -6.90 -4.00
CA LEU A 105 -6.72 -8.32 -4.32
C LEU A 105 -8.10 -8.91 -3.99
N VAL A 106 -8.69 -8.49 -2.86
CA VAL A 106 -10.01 -8.96 -2.42
C VAL A 106 -11.11 -8.46 -3.35
N ASN A 107 -11.03 -7.25 -3.91
CA ASN A 107 -11.93 -6.78 -4.97
C ASN A 107 -11.91 -7.70 -6.20
N VAL A 108 -10.77 -8.29 -6.53
CA VAL A 108 -10.63 -9.21 -7.67
C VAL A 108 -11.10 -10.63 -7.32
N LYS A 109 -10.68 -11.21 -6.17
CA LYS A 109 -10.83 -12.65 -5.89
C LYS A 109 -11.38 -12.98 -4.49
N GLY A 110 -11.82 -12.00 -3.71
CA GLY A 110 -12.47 -12.24 -2.42
C GLY A 110 -11.60 -13.02 -1.44
N ALA A 111 -12.21 -13.99 -0.77
CA ALA A 111 -11.55 -14.85 0.22
C ALA A 111 -10.25 -15.51 -0.29
N SER A 112 -10.22 -15.96 -1.55
CA SER A 112 -9.02 -16.56 -2.15
C SER A 112 -7.80 -15.63 -2.12
N ALA A 113 -8.00 -14.32 -2.16
CA ALA A 113 -6.93 -13.33 -2.07
C ALA A 113 -6.32 -13.28 -0.66
N ILE A 114 -7.15 -13.32 0.38
CA ILE A 114 -6.69 -13.39 1.78
C ILE A 114 -5.94 -14.71 2.02
N ASP A 115 -6.50 -15.83 1.54
CA ASP A 115 -5.86 -17.15 1.65
C ASP A 115 -4.50 -17.18 0.94
N PHE A 116 -4.41 -16.57 -0.25
CA PHE A 116 -3.15 -16.43 -0.99
C PHE A 116 -2.10 -15.67 -0.15
N LEU A 117 -2.45 -14.53 0.42
CA LEU A 117 -1.52 -13.75 1.24
C LEU A 117 -1.13 -14.50 2.52
N LEU A 118 -2.08 -15.11 3.21
CA LEU A 118 -1.80 -15.91 4.41
C LEU A 118 -0.84 -17.08 4.11
N GLU A 119 -0.99 -17.75 2.97
CA GLU A 119 -0.12 -18.87 2.60
C GLU A 119 1.24 -18.40 2.05
N SER A 120 1.26 -17.42 1.14
CA SER A 120 2.50 -16.92 0.53
C SER A 120 3.41 -16.19 1.50
N THR A 121 2.85 -15.65 2.59
CA THR A 121 3.63 -14.96 3.64
C THR A 121 3.96 -15.83 4.84
N LYS A 122 3.56 -17.11 4.85
CA LYS A 122 3.70 -17.97 6.02
C LYS A 122 5.14 -18.26 6.44
N TYR A 123 6.03 -18.37 5.48
CA TYR A 123 7.42 -18.80 5.69
C TYR A 123 8.46 -17.79 5.20
N ILE A 124 8.03 -16.56 4.90
CA ILE A 124 8.97 -15.49 4.61
C ILE A 124 9.52 -14.91 5.93
N PRO A 125 10.73 -14.37 5.94
CA PRO A 125 11.34 -13.85 7.17
C PRO A 125 10.78 -12.48 7.61
N LEU A 126 9.81 -11.92 6.92
CA LEU A 126 9.10 -10.70 7.30
C LEU A 126 7.86 -11.05 8.16
N ASN A 127 7.59 -10.31 9.23
CA ASN A 127 6.31 -10.43 9.92
C ASN A 127 5.23 -9.75 9.10
N VAL A 128 4.28 -10.52 8.58
CA VAL A 128 3.13 -10.00 7.82
C VAL A 128 1.85 -10.29 8.58
N TYR A 129 1.19 -9.22 9.00
CA TYR A 129 -0.15 -9.24 9.55
C TYR A 129 -1.13 -8.67 8.54
N ILE A 130 -2.38 -9.10 8.59
CA ILE A 130 -3.40 -8.74 7.62
C ILE A 130 -4.60 -8.13 8.35
N MET A 131 -5.12 -7.05 7.80
CA MET A 131 -6.43 -6.50 8.10
C MET A 131 -7.41 -7.07 7.06
N VAL A 132 -8.57 -7.57 7.49
CA VAL A 132 -9.58 -8.07 6.55
C VAL A 132 -10.31 -6.89 5.92
N PRO A 133 -10.31 -6.73 4.60
CA PRO A 133 -10.87 -5.55 3.96
C PRO A 133 -12.35 -5.33 4.25
N SER A 134 -12.71 -4.15 4.73
CA SER A 134 -14.09 -3.80 5.09
C SER A 134 -14.94 -3.37 3.90
N SER A 135 -14.32 -2.65 2.95
CA SER A 135 -14.98 -1.89 1.90
C SER A 135 -14.75 -2.51 0.52
N VAL A 136 -15.36 -3.67 0.28
CA VAL A 136 -15.29 -4.40 -0.99
C VAL A 136 -16.72 -4.69 -1.49
N PRO A 137 -17.16 -3.92 -2.52
CA PRO A 137 -16.52 -2.75 -3.10
C PRO A 137 -16.62 -1.51 -2.20
N ALA A 138 -15.78 -0.51 -2.45
CA ALA A 138 -15.87 0.79 -1.78
C ALA A 138 -17.13 1.56 -2.20
N THR A 139 -17.58 1.40 -3.43
CA THR A 139 -18.80 2.02 -3.97
C THR A 139 -19.60 1.05 -4.84
N SER A 140 -20.86 1.37 -5.11
CA SER A 140 -21.71 0.61 -6.04
C SER A 140 -21.62 1.08 -7.51
N PHE A 141 -20.71 2.03 -7.81
CA PHE A 141 -20.62 2.69 -9.11
C PHE A 141 -19.60 2.06 -10.06
N GLU A 142 -19.15 0.84 -9.75
CA GLU A 142 -18.21 0.08 -10.54
C GLU A 142 -18.44 -1.43 -10.37
N THR A 143 -17.97 -2.22 -11.33
CA THR A 143 -18.04 -3.68 -11.28
C THR A 143 -16.70 -4.24 -10.82
N ASN A 144 -16.70 -5.01 -9.72
CA ASN A 144 -15.54 -5.74 -9.23
C ASN A 144 -15.68 -7.26 -9.44
N GLY A 145 -14.67 -8.04 -9.07
CA GLY A 145 -14.64 -9.50 -9.25
C GLY A 145 -15.63 -10.26 -8.38
N VAL A 146 -15.79 -9.86 -7.13
CA VAL A 146 -16.58 -10.63 -6.14
C VAL A 146 -17.98 -10.09 -5.87
N GLY A 147 -18.27 -8.86 -6.26
CA GLY A 147 -19.46 -8.16 -5.83
C GLY A 147 -19.29 -7.65 -4.41
N LYS A 148 -20.01 -8.20 -3.46
CA LYS A 148 -19.90 -7.83 -2.06
C LYS A 148 -19.10 -8.88 -1.28
N PHE A 149 -18.18 -8.41 -0.46
CA PHE A 149 -17.48 -9.22 0.54
C PHE A 149 -18.13 -8.97 1.90
N SER A 150 -19.03 -9.87 2.31
CA SER A 150 -19.90 -9.69 3.47
C SER A 150 -19.25 -10.14 4.78
N ALA A 151 -19.84 -9.79 5.93
CA ALA A 151 -19.40 -10.28 7.23
C ALA A 151 -19.34 -11.82 7.30
N LYS A 152 -20.28 -12.52 6.63
CA LYS A 152 -20.27 -13.98 6.54
C LYS A 152 -19.03 -14.54 5.85
N ASP A 153 -18.52 -13.86 4.81
CA ASP A 153 -17.32 -14.27 4.10
C ASP A 153 -16.05 -14.09 4.95
N MET A 154 -16.13 -13.24 5.98
CA MET A 154 -15.02 -12.90 6.89
C MET A 154 -14.96 -13.78 8.14
N GLU A 155 -16.03 -14.49 8.51
CA GLU A 155 -16.14 -15.24 9.78
C GLU A 155 -14.95 -16.18 10.05
N SER A 156 -14.45 -16.86 9.00
CA SER A 156 -13.35 -17.81 9.13
C SER A 156 -12.00 -17.17 9.50
N TYR A 157 -11.85 -15.87 9.26
CA TYR A 157 -10.60 -15.13 9.46
C TYR A 157 -10.46 -14.53 10.84
N VAL A 158 -11.56 -14.24 11.55
CA VAL A 158 -11.57 -13.52 12.83
C VAL A 158 -10.64 -14.15 13.87
N ASN A 159 -10.54 -15.48 13.92
CA ASN A 159 -9.71 -16.20 14.89
C ASN A 159 -8.30 -16.53 14.40
N ASN A 160 -7.92 -16.14 13.18
CA ASN A 160 -6.56 -16.33 12.69
C ASN A 160 -5.60 -15.39 13.43
N PRO A 161 -4.49 -15.89 14.03
CA PRO A 161 -3.56 -15.05 14.80
C PRO A 161 -2.81 -14.00 13.96
N ARG A 162 -2.77 -14.15 12.63
CA ARG A 162 -2.18 -13.15 11.72
C ARG A 162 -3.20 -12.13 11.19
N ILE A 163 -4.47 -12.29 11.54
CA ILE A 163 -5.51 -11.29 11.27
C ILE A 163 -5.64 -10.39 12.50
N LEU A 164 -5.23 -9.14 12.38
CA LEU A 164 -5.28 -8.19 13.49
C LEU A 164 -6.64 -7.51 13.63
N GLY A 165 -7.35 -7.34 12.51
CA GLY A 165 -8.61 -6.62 12.57
C GLY A 165 -9.33 -6.49 11.24
N LEU A 166 -10.22 -5.52 11.20
CA LEU A 166 -10.95 -5.08 10.02
C LEU A 166 -10.17 -3.95 9.35
N GLY A 167 -9.94 -4.08 8.05
CA GLY A 167 -9.23 -3.10 7.22
C GLY A 167 -10.02 -1.80 7.06
N GLU A 168 -9.38 -0.84 6.44
CA GLU A 168 -9.83 0.54 6.33
C GLU A 168 -11.30 0.69 5.93
N VAL A 169 -12.06 1.40 6.78
CA VAL A 169 -13.49 1.64 6.57
C VAL A 169 -13.68 2.87 5.67
N MET A 170 -13.57 2.66 4.35
CA MET A 170 -13.76 3.70 3.31
C MET A 170 -15.22 4.10 3.15
N CYS A 171 -16.15 3.17 3.41
CA CYS A 171 -17.60 3.41 3.34
C CYS A 171 -18.11 4.19 4.57
N PHE A 172 -17.46 5.29 4.96
CA PHE A 172 -17.83 6.03 6.18
C PHE A 172 -19.26 6.59 6.12
N ASN A 173 -19.78 6.91 4.93
CA ASN A 173 -21.17 7.33 4.75
C ASN A 173 -22.15 6.23 5.16
N ASP A 174 -21.84 4.97 4.87
CA ASP A 174 -22.69 3.83 5.25
C ASP A 174 -22.70 3.65 6.77
N VAL A 175 -21.55 3.90 7.44
CA VAL A 175 -21.48 3.93 8.91
C VAL A 175 -22.37 5.03 9.48
N ILE A 176 -22.28 6.26 8.93
CA ILE A 176 -23.09 7.41 9.38
C ILE A 176 -24.57 7.15 9.17
N ASN A 177 -24.94 6.50 8.08
CA ASN A 177 -26.33 6.15 7.75
C ASN A 177 -26.82 4.87 8.43
N SER A 178 -25.96 4.20 9.20
CA SER A 178 -26.28 2.95 9.92
C SER A 178 -26.69 1.81 8.99
N GLU A 179 -26.00 1.65 7.84
CA GLU A 179 -26.27 0.57 6.90
C GLU A 179 -25.85 -0.79 7.49
N ASN A 180 -26.75 -1.76 7.45
CA ASN A 180 -26.55 -3.06 8.10
C ASN A 180 -25.29 -3.78 7.62
N GLU A 181 -24.95 -3.68 6.34
CA GLU A 181 -23.81 -4.39 5.76
C GLU A 181 -22.48 -4.04 6.43
N ILE A 182 -22.23 -2.75 6.64
CA ILE A 182 -20.99 -2.32 7.31
C ILE A 182 -21.07 -2.55 8.82
N LEU A 183 -22.25 -2.35 9.42
CA LEU A 183 -22.43 -2.58 10.86
C LEU A 183 -22.24 -4.06 11.25
N ASP A 184 -22.66 -5.01 10.42
CA ASP A 184 -22.44 -6.45 10.64
C ASP A 184 -20.93 -6.79 10.64
N LYS A 185 -20.12 -6.16 9.76
CA LYS A 185 -18.67 -6.31 9.73
C LYS A 185 -18.02 -5.73 10.98
N LEU A 186 -18.41 -4.52 11.38
CA LEU A 186 -17.91 -3.86 12.59
C LEU A 186 -18.24 -4.68 13.85
N GLU A 187 -19.46 -5.20 13.96
CA GLU A 187 -19.85 -6.07 15.09
C GLU A 187 -19.05 -7.38 15.11
N LEU A 188 -18.78 -7.97 13.94
CA LEU A 188 -17.94 -9.18 13.82
C LEU A 188 -16.52 -8.95 14.34
N PHE A 189 -15.93 -7.77 14.10
CA PHE A 189 -14.57 -7.41 14.49
C PHE A 189 -14.48 -6.55 15.76
N LYS A 190 -15.55 -6.35 16.52
CA LYS A 190 -15.63 -5.46 17.69
C LYS A 190 -14.58 -5.68 18.80
N ASN A 191 -13.90 -6.83 18.83
CA ASN A 191 -12.84 -7.16 19.78
C ASN A 191 -11.45 -7.14 19.14
N LYS A 192 -11.33 -6.59 17.95
CA LYS A 192 -10.08 -6.43 17.19
C LYS A 192 -9.96 -4.98 16.73
N VAL A 193 -8.80 -4.61 16.24
CA VAL A 193 -8.57 -3.26 15.69
C VAL A 193 -9.44 -3.05 14.44
N VAL A 194 -10.01 -1.88 14.30
CA VAL A 194 -10.72 -1.44 13.10
C VAL A 194 -10.02 -0.21 12.54
N ASP A 195 -9.44 -0.34 11.36
CA ASP A 195 -8.76 0.75 10.69
C ASP A 195 -9.75 1.67 9.98
N GLY A 196 -9.44 2.95 9.97
CA GLY A 196 -10.26 3.98 9.36
C GLY A 196 -9.64 4.57 8.09
N HIS A 197 -10.54 5.10 7.26
CA HIS A 197 -10.25 5.85 6.05
C HIS A 197 -11.38 6.87 5.83
N ALA A 198 -11.25 8.04 6.41
CA ALA A 198 -12.34 9.02 6.39
C ALA A 198 -11.81 10.45 6.20
N PRO A 199 -11.42 10.83 4.96
CA PRO A 199 -10.94 12.16 4.66
C PRO A 199 -12.01 13.22 4.95
N ASN A 200 -11.62 14.33 5.57
CA ASN A 200 -12.47 15.49 5.85
C ASN A 200 -13.71 15.21 6.73
N ILE A 201 -13.81 14.05 7.39
CA ILE A 201 -14.91 13.78 8.32
C ILE A 201 -14.78 14.65 9.57
N ASN A 202 -15.89 15.22 10.03
CA ASN A 202 -15.89 16.12 11.19
C ASN A 202 -17.21 16.09 11.97
N GLY A 203 -17.26 16.81 13.08
CA GLY A 203 -18.48 17.03 13.88
C GLY A 203 -19.19 15.72 14.26
N LYS A 204 -20.52 15.66 14.05
CA LYS A 204 -21.31 14.48 14.42
C LYS A 204 -20.98 13.24 13.59
N SER A 205 -20.60 13.41 12.33
CA SER A 205 -20.19 12.31 11.46
C SER A 205 -18.93 11.63 12.01
N LEU A 206 -17.93 12.41 12.42
CA LEU A 206 -16.74 11.89 13.08
C LEU A 206 -17.09 11.16 14.39
N GLN A 207 -17.98 11.72 15.21
CA GLN A 207 -18.42 11.06 16.46
C GLN A 207 -19.12 9.73 16.18
N THR A 208 -19.95 9.65 15.13
CA THR A 208 -20.62 8.41 14.73
C THR A 208 -19.60 7.36 14.28
N TYR A 209 -18.62 7.76 13.48
CA TYR A 209 -17.57 6.89 12.97
C TYR A 209 -16.74 6.28 14.11
N VAL A 210 -16.30 7.10 15.06
CA VAL A 210 -15.57 6.64 16.25
C VAL A 210 -16.49 5.78 17.16
N CYS A 211 -17.75 6.17 17.34
CA CYS A 211 -18.70 5.40 18.14
C CYS A 211 -18.95 3.99 17.57
N ALA A 212 -18.83 3.83 16.27
CA ALA A 212 -18.95 2.54 15.60
C ALA A 212 -17.74 1.60 15.81
N GLY A 213 -16.68 2.06 16.50
CA GLY A 213 -15.53 1.26 16.89
C GLY A 213 -14.28 1.44 16.05
N ILE A 214 -14.26 2.40 15.11
CA ILE A 214 -13.06 2.72 14.33
C ILE A 214 -12.03 3.39 15.26
N GLU A 215 -10.75 2.96 15.19
CA GLU A 215 -9.72 3.32 16.16
C GLU A 215 -8.64 4.27 15.62
N ASN A 216 -8.49 4.37 14.30
CA ASN A 216 -7.43 5.17 13.68
C ASN A 216 -7.87 5.78 12.34
N ASP A 217 -6.98 6.57 11.72
CA ASP A 217 -7.18 7.12 10.38
C ASP A 217 -5.83 7.52 9.76
N HIS A 218 -5.64 7.27 8.46
CA HIS A 218 -4.44 7.62 7.69
C HIS A 218 -4.68 8.69 6.61
N GLU A 219 -5.93 9.14 6.43
CA GLU A 219 -6.32 10.07 5.36
C GLU A 219 -6.18 11.56 5.73
N CYS A 220 -5.67 11.89 6.91
CA CYS A 220 -5.48 13.28 7.29
C CYS A 220 -4.50 14.01 6.37
N ILE A 221 -4.94 15.13 5.78
CA ILE A 221 -4.13 15.98 4.91
C ILE A 221 -3.63 17.22 5.68
N THR A 222 -4.48 17.79 6.53
CA THR A 222 -4.18 19.00 7.29
C THR A 222 -4.00 18.68 8.77
N PHE A 223 -3.25 19.54 9.46
CA PHE A 223 -3.09 19.39 10.90
C PHE A 223 -4.37 19.68 11.69
N ASP A 224 -5.25 20.54 11.19
CA ASP A 224 -6.53 20.83 11.85
C ASP A 224 -7.42 19.56 11.86
N GLU A 225 -7.43 18.81 10.77
CA GLU A 225 -8.10 17.53 10.69
C GLU A 225 -7.51 16.49 11.67
N VAL A 226 -6.18 16.39 11.74
CA VAL A 226 -5.48 15.55 12.72
C VAL A 226 -5.92 15.90 14.14
N TYR A 227 -5.95 17.20 14.47
CA TYR A 227 -6.26 17.66 15.81
C TYR A 227 -7.71 17.37 16.21
N GLU A 228 -8.65 17.47 15.27
CA GLU A 228 -10.06 17.10 15.49
C GLU A 228 -10.22 15.60 15.73
N LYS A 229 -9.57 14.76 14.92
CA LYS A 229 -9.61 13.30 15.04
C LYS A 229 -8.97 12.81 16.35
N LEU A 230 -7.83 13.37 16.74
CA LEU A 230 -7.20 13.08 18.04
C LEU A 230 -8.13 13.43 19.23
N ARG A 231 -8.84 14.57 19.16
CA ARG A 231 -9.81 14.95 20.20
C ARG A 231 -10.99 13.99 20.26
N ALA A 232 -11.33 13.34 19.16
CA ALA A 232 -12.36 12.32 19.11
C ALA A 232 -11.85 10.95 19.61
N GLY A 233 -10.55 10.78 19.83
CA GLY A 233 -9.91 9.56 20.34
C GLY A 233 -9.34 8.64 19.27
N LEU A 234 -9.29 9.07 18.00
CA LEU A 234 -8.63 8.32 16.93
C LEU A 234 -7.10 8.45 17.05
N LYS A 235 -6.40 7.37 16.74
CA LYS A 235 -4.96 7.38 16.46
C LYS A 235 -4.72 7.83 15.03
N ILE A 236 -3.55 8.40 14.77
CA ILE A 236 -3.20 8.92 13.44
C ILE A 236 -2.03 8.13 12.85
N LEU A 237 -2.28 7.55 11.68
CA LEU A 237 -1.23 6.96 10.87
C LEU A 237 -0.72 8.05 9.90
N ILE A 238 0.54 8.42 10.07
CA ILE A 238 1.20 9.46 9.27
C ILE A 238 1.70 8.83 7.98
N ARG A 239 1.02 9.14 6.88
CA ARG A 239 1.26 8.55 5.57
C ARG A 239 2.36 9.27 4.81
N GLU A 240 3.30 8.48 4.23
CA GLU A 240 4.32 8.94 3.28
C GLU A 240 4.54 7.85 2.21
N GLY A 241 3.61 7.78 1.28
CA GLY A 241 3.59 6.82 0.17
C GLY A 241 4.19 7.38 -1.12
N SER A 242 3.86 6.75 -2.24
CA SER A 242 4.23 7.23 -3.58
C SER A 242 3.24 8.27 -4.09
N ALA A 243 1.94 8.00 -3.97
CA ALA A 243 0.87 8.87 -4.44
C ALA A 243 0.50 9.95 -3.42
N ALA A 244 0.42 9.62 -2.14
CA ALA A 244 -0.01 10.51 -1.08
C ALA A 244 1.10 10.73 -0.03
N LYS A 245 1.43 12.01 0.24
CA LYS A 245 2.55 12.44 1.08
C LYS A 245 2.07 13.49 2.08
N ASN A 246 1.66 13.03 3.27
CA ASN A 246 1.04 13.88 4.29
C ASN A 246 1.95 14.17 5.49
N LEU A 247 3.10 13.47 5.59
CA LEU A 247 4.02 13.51 6.73
C LEU A 247 4.46 14.94 7.08
N LYS A 248 4.84 15.73 6.10
CA LYS A 248 5.33 17.10 6.34
C LYS A 248 4.30 17.98 7.06
N SER A 249 3.05 17.96 6.63
CA SER A 249 1.97 18.73 7.22
C SER A 249 1.72 18.33 8.66
N ILE A 250 1.63 17.01 8.90
CA ILE A 250 1.28 16.45 10.21
C ILE A 250 2.42 16.64 11.21
N VAL A 251 3.65 16.24 10.86
CA VAL A 251 4.81 16.35 11.75
C VAL A 251 5.11 17.80 12.11
N SER A 252 5.03 18.74 11.14
CA SER A 252 5.21 20.17 11.43
C SER A 252 4.18 20.69 12.43
N GLY A 253 2.94 20.23 12.35
CA GLY A 253 1.90 20.56 13.31
C GLY A 253 2.16 19.96 14.69
N MET A 254 2.54 18.67 14.74
CA MET A 254 2.90 17.99 15.99
C MET A 254 4.00 18.75 16.76
N LEU A 255 5.06 19.13 16.06
CA LEU A 255 6.18 19.87 16.64
C LEU A 255 5.76 21.26 17.10
N LYS A 256 5.01 22.00 16.27
CA LYS A 256 4.53 23.35 16.61
C LYS A 256 3.68 23.38 17.87
N TYR A 257 2.83 22.36 18.08
CA TYR A 257 1.93 22.30 19.23
C TYR A 257 2.45 21.41 20.36
N ASN A 258 3.67 20.87 20.22
CA ASN A 258 4.32 19.98 21.18
C ASN A 258 3.39 18.84 21.64
N LEU A 259 2.78 18.15 20.68
CA LEU A 259 1.87 17.06 20.98
C LEU A 259 2.62 15.82 21.50
N PRO A 260 2.00 15.04 22.40
CA PRO A 260 2.49 13.70 22.73
C PRO A 260 2.46 12.80 21.50
N ILE A 261 3.41 11.87 21.39
CA ILE A 261 3.59 11.03 20.19
C ILE A 261 2.86 9.69 20.27
N GLU A 262 2.28 9.35 21.40
CA GLU A 262 1.77 8.01 21.73
C GLU A 262 0.64 7.55 20.79
N GLU A 263 -0.11 8.49 20.24
CA GLU A 263 -1.25 8.23 19.34
C GLU A 263 -0.89 8.34 17.85
N PHE A 264 0.43 8.44 17.55
CA PHE A 264 0.91 8.53 16.18
C PHE A 264 1.71 7.28 15.77
N MET A 265 1.56 6.88 14.52
CA MET A 265 2.29 5.80 13.86
C MET A 265 2.71 6.26 12.46
N PHE A 266 3.71 5.61 11.85
CA PHE A 266 4.01 5.81 10.44
C PHE A 266 3.41 4.68 9.59
N CYS A 267 2.97 5.04 8.39
CA CYS A 267 2.54 4.10 7.37
C CYS A 267 2.99 4.55 5.98
N THR A 268 2.98 3.63 5.04
CA THR A 268 3.29 3.96 3.64
C THR A 268 2.06 4.01 2.76
N ASP A 269 1.01 3.28 3.08
CA ASP A 269 -0.16 3.16 2.23
C ASP A 269 0.25 2.59 0.86
N ASP A 270 -0.03 3.28 -0.25
CA ASP A 270 0.47 2.94 -1.59
C ASP A 270 1.92 3.39 -1.76
N LYS A 271 2.86 2.45 -1.63
CA LYS A 271 4.28 2.72 -1.92
C LYS A 271 4.81 1.78 -2.99
N HIS A 272 5.23 2.36 -4.09
CA HIS A 272 5.72 1.64 -5.25
C HIS A 272 7.15 1.14 -5.06
N LEU A 273 7.50 0.10 -5.81
CA LEU A 273 8.79 -0.57 -5.69
C LEU A 273 9.98 0.37 -5.95
N ASP A 274 9.87 1.26 -6.93
CA ASP A 274 10.91 2.23 -7.28
C ASP A 274 11.18 3.24 -6.16
N ASP A 275 10.15 3.70 -5.45
CA ASP A 275 10.31 4.55 -4.27
C ASP A 275 10.91 3.77 -3.08
N ILE A 276 10.54 2.50 -2.90
CA ILE A 276 11.15 1.64 -1.88
C ILE A 276 12.65 1.48 -2.17
N GLU A 277 13.05 1.26 -3.40
CA GLU A 277 14.45 1.09 -3.79
C GLU A 277 15.26 2.38 -3.58
N LYS A 278 14.73 3.52 -3.99
CA LYS A 278 15.41 4.83 -3.92
C LYS A 278 15.50 5.41 -2.51
N GLN A 279 14.41 5.30 -1.74
CA GLN A 279 14.23 5.99 -0.46
C GLN A 279 14.35 5.03 0.73
N GLY A 280 14.08 3.76 0.55
CA GLY A 280 13.73 2.80 1.59
C GLY A 280 12.22 2.85 1.90
N HIS A 281 11.81 2.10 2.89
CA HIS A 281 10.42 1.96 3.29
C HIS A 281 10.11 2.88 4.50
N ILE A 282 9.70 2.36 5.65
CA ILE A 282 9.45 3.15 6.87
C ILE A 282 10.69 3.96 7.31
N ARG A 283 11.88 3.51 6.97
CA ARG A 283 13.13 4.27 7.17
C ARG A 283 13.05 5.69 6.59
N TRP A 284 12.38 5.84 5.45
CA TRP A 284 12.17 7.14 4.81
C TRP A 284 11.26 8.05 5.63
N ASN A 285 10.16 7.50 6.16
CA ASN A 285 9.24 8.26 7.01
C ASN A 285 9.96 8.78 8.26
N ILE A 286 10.78 7.92 8.91
CA ILE A 286 11.59 8.31 10.06
C ILE A 286 12.55 9.45 9.69
N LYS A 287 13.29 9.28 8.57
CA LYS A 287 14.22 10.30 8.10
C LYS A 287 13.53 11.64 7.81
N CYS A 288 12.41 11.62 7.10
CA CYS A 288 11.64 12.84 6.82
C CYS A 288 11.18 13.54 8.11
N ALA A 289 10.76 12.78 9.12
CA ALA A 289 10.36 13.34 10.40
C ALA A 289 11.54 14.00 11.15
N ILE A 290 12.72 13.36 11.12
CA ILE A 290 13.96 13.90 11.70
C ILE A 290 14.38 15.18 10.95
N ASP A 291 14.35 15.20 9.63
CA ASP A 291 14.67 16.37 8.81
C ASP A 291 13.74 17.58 9.12
N LEU A 292 12.52 17.33 9.58
CA LEU A 292 11.58 18.34 10.04
C LEU A 292 11.82 18.80 11.49
N GLY A 293 12.73 18.15 12.22
CA GLY A 293 13.12 18.50 13.59
C GLY A 293 12.52 17.60 14.67
N MET A 294 11.93 16.45 14.31
CA MET A 294 11.55 15.45 15.32
C MET A 294 12.80 14.79 15.89
N GLU A 295 12.85 14.62 17.21
CA GLU A 295 13.96 13.95 17.88
C GLU A 295 14.04 12.47 17.41
N PRO A 296 15.25 11.95 17.04
CA PRO A 296 15.38 10.64 16.42
C PRO A 296 14.78 9.47 17.20
N VAL A 297 14.95 9.44 18.54
CA VAL A 297 14.39 8.36 19.36
C VAL A 297 12.86 8.39 19.32
N ARG A 298 12.26 9.58 19.31
CA ARG A 298 10.81 9.75 19.20
C ARG A 298 10.30 9.34 17.83
N ALA A 299 10.99 9.70 16.74
CA ALA A 299 10.62 9.26 15.39
C ALA A 299 10.67 7.73 15.25
N ILE A 300 11.70 7.08 15.82
CA ILE A 300 11.83 5.63 15.86
C ILE A 300 10.73 4.99 16.71
N LYS A 301 10.36 5.58 17.86
CA LYS A 301 9.25 5.11 18.70
C LYS A 301 7.93 5.12 17.94
N VAL A 302 7.64 6.17 17.15
CA VAL A 302 6.46 6.25 16.26
C VAL A 302 6.47 5.13 15.22
N ALA A 303 7.63 4.81 14.65
CA ALA A 303 7.82 3.78 13.62
C ALA A 303 7.89 2.35 14.17
N THR A 304 7.83 2.14 15.48
CA THR A 304 8.10 0.82 16.09
C THR A 304 7.13 0.52 17.23
N TYR A 305 7.41 1.03 18.44
CA TYR A 305 6.69 0.68 19.66
C TYR A 305 5.22 1.15 19.62
N ASN A 306 4.95 2.34 19.08
CA ASN A 306 3.59 2.85 18.97
C ASN A 306 2.74 1.98 18.05
N SER A 307 3.26 1.64 16.85
CA SER A 307 2.58 0.75 15.91
C SER A 307 2.30 -0.62 16.54
N ALA A 308 3.33 -1.21 17.18
CA ALA A 308 3.17 -2.50 17.87
C ALA A 308 2.09 -2.43 18.96
N LYS A 309 2.06 -1.37 19.75
CA LYS A 309 1.09 -1.17 20.84
C LYS A 309 -0.33 -0.98 20.30
N ALA A 310 -0.50 -0.17 19.25
CA ALA A 310 -1.80 0.12 18.65
C ALA A 310 -2.48 -1.14 18.11
N TYR A 311 -1.71 -2.03 17.49
CA TYR A 311 -2.22 -3.29 16.93
C TYR A 311 -2.10 -4.49 17.87
N GLY A 312 -1.77 -4.26 19.15
CA GLY A 312 -1.69 -5.33 20.15
C GLY A 312 -0.55 -6.35 19.90
N LEU A 313 0.46 -6.00 19.13
CA LEU A 313 1.62 -6.85 18.84
C LEU A 313 2.52 -6.95 20.08
N ARG A 314 2.46 -8.07 20.75
CA ARG A 314 3.17 -8.26 22.01
C ARG A 314 4.64 -8.59 21.78
N LYS A 315 5.53 -7.88 22.47
CA LYS A 315 6.99 -8.15 22.44
C LYS A 315 7.65 -7.93 21.09
N ILE A 316 7.15 -6.99 20.31
CA ILE A 316 7.71 -6.48 19.04
C ILE A 316 7.88 -4.96 19.18
N GLY A 317 8.80 -4.37 18.42
CA GLY A 317 8.97 -2.91 18.31
C GLY A 317 9.76 -2.24 19.43
N ALA A 318 10.52 -2.98 20.23
CA ALA A 318 11.41 -2.43 21.24
C ALA A 318 12.65 -3.31 21.48
N ILE A 319 13.75 -2.69 21.91
CA ILE A 319 14.91 -3.41 22.44
C ILE A 319 14.69 -3.60 23.94
N GLY A 320 14.42 -4.82 24.35
CA GLY A 320 14.15 -5.14 25.76
C GLY A 320 14.11 -6.64 26.02
N ALA A 321 14.39 -7.05 27.25
CA ALA A 321 14.37 -8.47 27.63
C ALA A 321 12.99 -9.08 27.39
N GLY A 322 12.95 -10.23 26.71
CA GLY A 322 11.74 -10.94 26.30
C GLY A 322 11.07 -10.38 25.03
N TYR A 323 11.68 -9.40 24.37
CA TYR A 323 11.23 -8.93 23.05
C TYR A 323 11.86 -9.75 21.93
N LYS A 324 11.21 -9.77 20.78
CA LYS A 324 11.77 -10.39 19.57
C LYS A 324 13.05 -9.69 19.15
N ALA A 325 14.01 -10.45 18.70
CA ALA A 325 15.28 -9.95 18.19
C ALA A 325 15.15 -9.52 16.72
N ASP A 326 14.21 -8.60 16.48
CA ASP A 326 14.04 -7.84 15.24
C ASP A 326 14.74 -6.50 15.44
N ILE A 327 15.97 -6.38 14.89
CA ILE A 327 16.91 -5.30 15.25
C ILE A 327 17.47 -4.68 13.98
N VAL A 328 17.59 -3.35 13.98
CA VAL A 328 18.29 -2.58 12.96
C VAL A 328 19.52 -1.92 13.59
N VAL A 329 20.68 -2.21 13.06
CA VAL A 329 21.92 -1.51 13.41
C VAL A 329 22.10 -0.37 12.42
N LEU A 330 22.29 0.84 12.93
CA LEU A 330 22.45 2.06 12.14
C LEU A 330 23.84 2.65 12.34
N ASN A 331 24.46 3.11 11.25
CA ASN A 331 25.71 3.89 11.29
C ASN A 331 25.45 5.36 11.69
N ASP A 332 24.31 5.89 11.30
CA ASP A 332 23.98 7.31 11.47
C ASP A 332 22.46 7.46 11.71
N LEU A 333 22.08 8.17 12.77
CA LEU A 333 20.66 8.41 13.11
C LEU A 333 20.02 9.47 12.24
N ASP A 334 20.74 10.54 11.90
CA ASP A 334 20.17 11.63 11.12
C ASP A 334 19.93 11.21 9.67
N LYS A 335 20.82 10.36 9.13
CA LYS A 335 20.68 9.80 7.79
C LYS A 335 19.87 8.52 7.74
N MET A 336 19.59 7.93 8.90
CA MET A 336 18.98 6.61 9.02
C MET A 336 19.74 5.55 8.18
N GLU A 337 21.07 5.59 8.22
CA GLU A 337 21.93 4.71 7.43
C GLU A 337 21.99 3.31 8.07
N VAL A 338 21.37 2.32 7.42
CA VAL A 338 21.34 0.94 7.88
C VAL A 338 22.69 0.25 7.61
N ASP A 339 23.31 -0.29 8.67
CA ASP A 339 24.49 -1.13 8.59
C ASP A 339 24.10 -2.61 8.43
N SER A 340 23.26 -3.11 9.31
CA SER A 340 22.79 -4.49 9.30
C SER A 340 21.42 -4.61 9.94
N VAL A 341 20.71 -5.66 9.56
CA VAL A 341 19.39 -5.99 10.09
C VAL A 341 19.41 -7.42 10.62
N TYR A 342 18.85 -7.62 11.79
CA TYR A 342 18.63 -8.94 12.39
C TYR A 342 17.13 -9.20 12.45
N LYS A 343 16.73 -10.33 11.91
CA LYS A 343 15.33 -10.80 11.93
C LYS A 343 15.24 -12.11 12.70
N ASP A 344 14.43 -12.13 13.75
CA ASP A 344 14.35 -13.26 14.68
C ASP A 344 15.76 -13.71 15.17
N GLY A 345 16.64 -12.74 15.44
CA GLY A 345 18.01 -12.95 15.91
C GLY A 345 19.03 -13.35 14.85
N ASN A 346 18.63 -13.55 13.61
CA ASN A 346 19.51 -13.92 12.51
C ASN A 346 19.84 -12.72 11.63
N LEU A 347 21.11 -12.60 11.22
CA LEU A 347 21.52 -11.57 10.27
C LEU A 347 20.80 -11.75 8.93
N VAL A 348 20.14 -10.70 8.45
CA VAL A 348 19.46 -10.70 7.15
C VAL A 348 20.50 -10.77 6.04
N ASN A 349 20.43 -11.82 5.22
CA ASN A 349 21.27 -12.07 4.06
C ASN A 349 20.51 -12.87 3.00
N GLU A 350 21.09 -13.08 1.82
CA GLU A 350 20.45 -13.80 0.72
C GLU A 350 20.12 -15.27 1.06
N GLU A 351 20.90 -15.92 1.94
CA GLU A 351 20.68 -17.30 2.36
C GLU A 351 19.35 -17.46 3.11
N MET A 352 18.91 -16.43 3.84
CA MET A 352 17.64 -16.42 4.58
C MET A 352 16.43 -16.67 3.66
N PHE A 353 16.51 -16.29 2.38
CA PHE A 353 15.44 -16.44 1.41
C PHE A 353 15.55 -17.71 0.54
N SER A 354 16.69 -18.43 0.60
CA SER A 354 16.98 -19.55 -0.29
C SER A 354 16.04 -20.75 -0.14
N ASN A 355 15.46 -20.93 1.04
CA ASN A 355 14.56 -22.04 1.34
C ASN A 355 13.08 -21.72 1.07
N TYR A 356 12.78 -20.51 0.60
CA TYR A 356 11.40 -20.15 0.27
C TYR A 356 10.98 -20.88 -1.02
N ASN A 357 9.94 -21.68 -0.90
CA ASN A 357 9.33 -22.38 -2.02
C ASN A 357 7.81 -22.32 -1.86
N TYR A 358 7.19 -21.36 -2.50
CA TYR A 358 5.74 -21.22 -2.53
C TYR A 358 5.23 -21.30 -3.97
N GLU A 359 4.31 -22.21 -4.19
CA GLU A 359 3.57 -22.33 -5.46
C GLU A 359 2.14 -21.85 -5.26
N ILE A 360 1.64 -21.03 -6.19
CA ILE A 360 0.27 -20.53 -6.18
C ILE A 360 -0.69 -21.69 -6.38
N LYS A 361 -1.41 -22.06 -5.31
CA LYS A 361 -2.32 -23.22 -5.30
C LYS A 361 -3.61 -22.95 -6.05
N ASP A 362 -4.22 -21.79 -5.81
CA ASP A 362 -5.43 -21.38 -6.52
C ASP A 362 -5.08 -20.82 -7.90
N LYS A 363 -5.19 -21.66 -8.92
CA LYS A 363 -4.89 -21.26 -10.31
C LYS A 363 -5.89 -20.25 -10.88
N GLU A 364 -7.04 -20.04 -10.24
CA GLU A 364 -7.99 -18.99 -10.65
C GLU A 364 -7.45 -17.57 -10.36
N LEU A 365 -6.49 -17.42 -9.45
CA LEU A 365 -5.74 -16.18 -9.27
C LEU A 365 -4.90 -15.80 -10.50
N LEU A 366 -4.53 -16.79 -11.33
CA LEU A 366 -3.78 -16.61 -12.57
C LEU A 366 -4.67 -16.49 -13.81
N ASN A 367 -6.00 -16.39 -13.63
CA ASN A 367 -6.99 -16.38 -14.71
C ASN A 367 -8.11 -15.40 -14.40
N THR A 368 -7.75 -14.12 -14.19
CA THR A 368 -8.68 -13.09 -13.72
C THR A 368 -9.06 -12.07 -14.79
N VAL A 369 -8.43 -12.11 -15.98
CA VAL A 369 -8.74 -11.17 -17.06
C VAL A 369 -9.67 -11.81 -18.06
N LYS A 370 -10.97 -11.63 -17.85
CA LYS A 370 -12.05 -12.24 -18.65
C LYS A 370 -13.04 -11.18 -19.08
N PHE A 371 -13.16 -10.89 -20.38
CA PHE A 371 -14.12 -9.94 -20.91
C PHE A 371 -14.70 -10.40 -22.25
N LYS A 372 -15.89 -9.88 -22.61
CA LYS A 372 -16.51 -10.11 -23.90
C LYS A 372 -15.73 -9.41 -25.00
N TYR A 373 -15.77 -9.97 -26.21
CA TYR A 373 -15.14 -9.36 -27.38
C TYR A 373 -15.54 -7.88 -27.55
N ILE A 374 -14.55 -7.04 -27.76
CA ILE A 374 -14.69 -5.60 -27.95
C ILE A 374 -14.23 -5.25 -29.37
N ASN A 375 -15.09 -4.57 -30.10
CA ASN A 375 -14.81 -4.04 -31.43
C ASN A 375 -14.75 -2.48 -31.41
N LYS A 376 -14.38 -1.89 -32.53
CA LYS A 376 -14.27 -0.42 -32.65
C LYS A 376 -15.56 0.32 -32.31
N GLU A 377 -16.72 -0.26 -32.62
CA GLU A 377 -18.02 0.37 -32.36
C GLU A 377 -18.26 0.57 -30.85
N LYS A 378 -17.78 -0.37 -30.03
CA LYS A 378 -17.92 -0.31 -28.56
C LYS A 378 -17.04 0.75 -27.89
N ILE A 379 -16.01 1.22 -28.58
CA ILE A 379 -15.10 2.27 -28.07
C ILE A 379 -15.28 3.61 -28.79
N GLN A 380 -16.39 3.81 -29.48
CA GLN A 380 -16.77 5.09 -30.08
C GLN A 380 -17.57 5.93 -29.09
N LEU A 381 -17.18 7.19 -28.94
CA LEU A 381 -17.89 8.18 -28.14
C LEU A 381 -18.61 9.18 -29.05
N LYS A 382 -19.95 9.20 -29.02
CA LYS A 382 -20.73 10.27 -29.67
C LYS A 382 -20.49 11.58 -28.96
N VAL A 383 -20.32 12.65 -29.73
CA VAL A 383 -20.11 13.98 -29.16
C VAL A 383 -21.33 14.86 -29.34
N SER A 384 -21.56 15.69 -28.34
CA SER A 384 -22.51 16.81 -28.35
C SER A 384 -21.77 18.12 -28.65
N GLU A 385 -22.49 19.26 -28.68
CA GLU A 385 -21.88 20.60 -28.86
C GLU A 385 -20.79 20.84 -27.79
N LYS A 386 -21.06 20.44 -26.54
CA LYS A 386 -20.10 20.40 -25.44
C LYS A 386 -20.21 19.08 -24.72
N ASN A 387 -19.08 18.65 -24.16
CA ASN A 387 -18.96 17.36 -23.46
C ASN A 387 -18.13 17.54 -22.20
N TYR A 388 -18.37 16.68 -21.22
CA TYR A 388 -17.49 16.59 -20.07
C TYR A 388 -16.16 15.93 -20.45
N VAL A 389 -15.07 16.52 -19.96
CA VAL A 389 -13.69 16.10 -20.20
C VAL A 389 -13.00 15.90 -18.86
N MET A 390 -12.28 14.82 -18.73
CA MET A 390 -11.36 14.60 -17.62
C MET A 390 -10.04 15.30 -17.94
N GLU A 391 -9.69 16.36 -17.20
CA GLU A 391 -8.42 17.07 -17.38
C GLU A 391 -7.46 16.68 -16.24
N ILE A 392 -6.27 16.20 -16.59
CA ILE A 392 -5.23 15.81 -15.63
C ILE A 392 -4.69 17.06 -14.93
N VAL A 393 -4.58 16.99 -13.61
CA VAL A 393 -3.86 17.99 -12.80
C VAL A 393 -2.40 17.57 -12.69
N PRO A 394 -1.43 18.37 -13.17
CA PRO A 394 -0.02 18.01 -13.15
C PRO A 394 0.50 17.63 -11.74
N TYR A 395 1.27 16.55 -11.66
CA TYR A 395 1.86 16.01 -10.41
C TYR A 395 0.85 15.59 -9.35
N GLN A 396 -0.41 15.34 -9.71
CA GLN A 396 -1.47 14.94 -8.79
C GLN A 396 -2.32 13.80 -9.36
N ILE A 397 -2.99 13.07 -8.49
CA ILE A 397 -3.98 12.05 -8.87
C ILE A 397 -5.37 12.65 -9.15
N LEU A 398 -5.53 13.97 -8.94
CA LEU A 398 -6.78 14.69 -9.14
C LEU A 398 -7.06 14.95 -10.62
N THR A 399 -8.33 15.14 -10.96
CA THR A 399 -8.76 15.62 -12.27
C THR A 399 -9.70 16.82 -12.15
N ASN A 400 -9.62 17.75 -13.10
CA ASN A 400 -10.61 18.80 -13.27
C ASN A 400 -11.77 18.28 -14.13
N LYS A 401 -12.99 18.66 -13.77
CA LYS A 401 -14.21 18.47 -14.56
C LYS A 401 -14.40 19.65 -15.51
N VAL A 402 -14.03 19.48 -16.79
CA VAL A 402 -14.15 20.53 -17.82
C VAL A 402 -15.32 20.24 -18.72
N TYR A 403 -16.01 21.28 -19.21
CA TYR A 403 -17.15 21.16 -20.13
C TYR A 403 -16.92 22.00 -21.39
N GLU A 404 -16.46 21.33 -22.46
CA GLU A 404 -15.98 21.99 -23.68
C GLU A 404 -16.32 21.21 -24.97
N SER A 405 -16.11 21.85 -26.13
CA SER A 405 -16.26 21.21 -27.43
C SER A 405 -15.08 20.31 -27.74
N LEU A 406 -15.35 19.14 -28.32
CA LEU A 406 -14.34 18.14 -28.65
C LEU A 406 -14.06 18.07 -30.15
N PRO A 407 -12.85 17.69 -30.57
CA PRO A 407 -12.57 17.30 -31.95
C PRO A 407 -13.43 16.09 -32.34
N CYS A 408 -14.09 16.19 -33.50
CA CYS A 408 -14.99 15.13 -33.97
C CYS A 408 -14.96 14.94 -35.49
N ALA A 409 -15.27 13.71 -35.91
CA ALA A 409 -15.57 13.36 -37.29
C ALA A 409 -16.82 12.49 -37.29
N ASP A 410 -17.75 12.75 -38.23
CA ASP A 410 -19.02 12.04 -38.37
C ASP A 410 -19.83 11.91 -37.05
N GLY A 411 -19.71 12.92 -36.16
CA GLY A 411 -20.40 12.95 -34.87
C GLY A 411 -19.75 12.12 -33.75
N TYR A 412 -18.55 11.59 -33.98
CA TYR A 412 -17.79 10.84 -32.99
C TYR A 412 -16.50 11.55 -32.60
N PHE A 413 -16.10 11.40 -31.34
CA PHE A 413 -14.86 11.94 -30.80
C PHE A 413 -13.63 11.34 -31.52
N VAL A 414 -12.73 12.21 -31.96
CA VAL A 414 -11.46 11.85 -32.57
C VAL A 414 -10.33 12.37 -31.69
N PRO A 415 -9.51 11.51 -31.09
CA PRO A 415 -8.35 11.93 -30.32
C PRO A 415 -7.38 12.78 -31.14
N ASN A 416 -6.63 13.64 -30.46
CA ASN A 416 -5.58 14.46 -31.04
C ASN A 416 -4.45 14.71 -30.02
N LYS A 417 -3.53 15.62 -30.29
CA LYS A 417 -2.40 15.92 -29.40
C LYS A 417 -2.79 16.44 -28.00
N GLU A 418 -3.99 16.98 -27.84
CA GLU A 418 -4.50 17.54 -26.58
C GLU A 418 -5.40 16.55 -25.83
N TYR A 419 -6.19 15.79 -26.60
CA TYR A 419 -7.17 14.86 -26.06
C TYR A 419 -6.84 13.42 -26.45
N SER A 420 -6.64 12.56 -25.46
CA SER A 420 -6.61 11.11 -25.63
C SER A 420 -7.99 10.51 -25.39
N LYS A 421 -8.24 9.31 -25.90
CA LYS A 421 -9.41 8.51 -25.56
C LYS A 421 -9.05 7.66 -24.34
N LEU A 422 -9.83 7.79 -23.27
CA LEU A 422 -9.78 6.90 -22.10
C LEU A 422 -10.92 5.89 -22.20
N CYS A 423 -10.62 4.61 -21.98
CA CYS A 423 -11.63 3.56 -21.91
C CYS A 423 -11.43 2.75 -20.63
N VAL A 424 -12.55 2.38 -19.98
CA VAL A 424 -12.58 1.40 -18.89
C VAL A 424 -13.41 0.20 -19.35
N VAL A 425 -12.83 -1.01 -19.23
CA VAL A 425 -13.42 -2.26 -19.69
C VAL A 425 -13.54 -3.22 -18.52
N GLU A 426 -14.76 -3.67 -18.26
CA GLU A 426 -15.03 -4.69 -17.25
C GLU A 426 -14.31 -6.01 -17.60
N ARG A 427 -13.53 -6.55 -16.64
CA ARG A 427 -12.72 -7.76 -16.85
C ARG A 427 -13.01 -8.93 -15.92
N HIS A 428 -14.03 -8.86 -15.09
CA HIS A 428 -14.28 -9.83 -14.01
C HIS A 428 -15.42 -10.79 -14.31
N ARG A 429 -16.56 -10.26 -14.77
CA ARG A 429 -17.85 -10.97 -14.86
C ARG A 429 -18.37 -11.14 -16.27
N MET A 430 -17.59 -10.72 -17.27
CA MET A 430 -17.99 -10.76 -18.66
C MET A 430 -19.33 -10.04 -18.92
N THR A 431 -19.58 -8.91 -18.27
CA THR A 431 -20.78 -8.09 -18.51
C THR A 431 -20.77 -7.51 -19.91
N GLY A 432 -19.58 -7.14 -20.40
CA GLY A 432 -19.37 -6.44 -21.66
C GLY A 432 -19.51 -4.94 -21.51
N ASN A 433 -19.48 -4.42 -20.27
CA ASN A 433 -19.43 -2.99 -20.01
C ASN A 433 -18.13 -2.39 -20.53
N VAL A 434 -18.27 -1.27 -21.22
CA VAL A 434 -17.17 -0.42 -21.71
C VAL A 434 -17.60 1.01 -21.57
N ALA A 435 -16.88 1.79 -20.81
CA ALA A 435 -17.11 3.23 -20.71
C ALA A 435 -15.97 4.00 -21.36
N ILE A 436 -16.27 5.19 -21.89
CA ILE A 436 -15.33 6.01 -22.66
C ILE A 436 -15.45 7.46 -22.19
N ALA A 437 -14.30 8.11 -22.04
CA ALA A 437 -14.23 9.55 -21.79
C ALA A 437 -13.09 10.19 -22.57
N PRO A 438 -13.19 11.49 -22.90
CA PRO A 438 -12.06 12.28 -23.36
C PRO A 438 -11.15 12.59 -22.17
N LEU A 439 -9.84 12.36 -22.34
CA LEU A 439 -8.81 12.65 -21.35
C LEU A 439 -7.86 13.72 -21.88
N LYS A 440 -7.82 14.87 -21.21
CA LYS A 440 -6.98 16.00 -21.58
C LYS A 440 -5.68 16.00 -20.77
N GLY A 441 -4.56 16.21 -21.46
CA GLY A 441 -3.25 16.35 -20.82
C GLY A 441 -2.42 15.08 -20.69
N PHE A 442 -2.89 13.91 -21.17
CA PHE A 442 -2.12 12.65 -21.14
C PHE A 442 -0.99 12.62 -22.18
N GLY A 443 -1.20 13.22 -23.35
CA GLY A 443 -0.17 13.57 -24.33
C GLY A 443 0.39 12.44 -25.19
N ILE A 444 -0.12 11.20 -25.09
CA ILE A 444 0.35 10.06 -25.87
C ILE A 444 0.15 10.28 -27.38
N LYS A 445 1.09 9.78 -28.19
CA LYS A 445 1.09 9.88 -29.66
C LYS A 445 1.38 8.53 -30.29
N ASN A 446 0.62 8.23 -31.35
CA ASN A 446 0.75 7.02 -32.19
C ASN A 446 0.71 5.74 -31.35
N GLY A 447 -0.23 5.65 -30.40
CA GLY A 447 -0.35 4.45 -29.62
C GLY A 447 -1.30 4.49 -28.44
N ALA A 448 -1.18 3.48 -27.56
CA ALA A 448 -1.97 3.31 -26.37
C ALA A 448 -1.14 2.76 -25.20
N ILE A 449 -1.53 3.14 -23.98
CA ILE A 449 -1.03 2.57 -22.72
C ILE A 449 -2.23 2.02 -21.97
N ALA A 450 -2.13 0.76 -21.53
CA ALA A 450 -3.19 0.07 -20.81
C ALA A 450 -2.68 -0.64 -19.56
N THR A 451 -3.56 -0.80 -18.57
CA THR A 451 -3.26 -1.54 -17.34
C THR A 451 -4.49 -2.22 -16.77
N THR A 452 -4.26 -3.28 -15.97
CA THR A 452 -5.25 -3.88 -15.08
C THR A 452 -5.16 -3.36 -13.64
N VAL A 453 -4.22 -2.47 -13.34
CA VAL A 453 -4.16 -1.76 -12.06
C VAL A 453 -4.99 -0.50 -12.17
N ALA A 454 -6.20 -0.53 -11.58
CA ALA A 454 -7.17 0.57 -11.62
C ALA A 454 -8.03 0.52 -10.36
N HIS A 455 -7.65 1.31 -9.37
CA HIS A 455 -8.25 1.32 -8.04
C HIS A 455 -9.76 1.56 -8.06
N ASP A 456 -10.59 0.88 -7.25
CA ASP A 456 -10.26 -0.31 -6.43
C ASP A 456 -10.75 -1.58 -7.12
N SER A 457 -11.58 -1.45 -8.16
CA SER A 457 -12.20 -2.57 -8.89
C SER A 457 -11.24 -3.32 -9.81
N HIS A 458 -10.15 -2.66 -10.22
CA HIS A 458 -9.14 -3.18 -11.13
C HIS A 458 -9.69 -3.69 -12.47
N ASN A 459 -10.62 -2.95 -13.05
CA ASN A 459 -11.01 -3.12 -14.43
C ASN A 459 -9.86 -2.70 -15.37
N ILE A 460 -9.89 -3.14 -16.62
CA ILE A 460 -8.89 -2.67 -17.59
C ILE A 460 -9.12 -1.18 -17.85
N ILE A 461 -8.06 -0.39 -17.74
CA ILE A 461 -8.07 1.02 -18.14
C ILE A 461 -7.02 1.25 -19.23
N VAL A 462 -7.37 2.02 -20.25
CA VAL A 462 -6.51 2.30 -21.39
C VAL A 462 -6.68 3.73 -21.87
N ALA A 463 -5.56 4.42 -22.12
CA ALA A 463 -5.53 5.71 -22.79
C ALA A 463 -4.76 5.61 -24.11
N GLY A 464 -5.30 6.18 -25.18
CA GLY A 464 -4.66 6.14 -26.48
C GLY A 464 -5.15 7.24 -27.43
N ASP A 465 -4.44 7.42 -28.53
CA ASP A 465 -4.78 8.37 -29.58
C ASP A 465 -5.42 7.75 -30.82
N ASN A 466 -5.55 6.42 -30.84
CA ASN A 466 -6.22 5.70 -31.93
C ASN A 466 -6.85 4.39 -31.45
N ASP A 467 -7.96 4.00 -32.10
CA ASP A 467 -8.76 2.84 -31.70
C ASP A 467 -8.05 1.50 -31.94
N ASP A 468 -7.20 1.39 -32.97
CA ASP A 468 -6.51 0.15 -33.29
C ASP A 468 -5.53 -0.24 -32.18
N ASP A 469 -4.69 0.67 -31.74
CA ASP A 469 -3.74 0.43 -30.67
C ASP A 469 -4.41 0.23 -29.30
N ILE A 470 -5.53 0.93 -29.03
CA ILE A 470 -6.37 0.70 -27.84
C ILE A 470 -6.86 -0.74 -27.81
N LEU A 471 -7.41 -1.26 -28.90
CA LEU A 471 -7.92 -2.63 -28.98
C LEU A 471 -6.80 -3.67 -28.88
N VAL A 472 -5.64 -3.43 -29.49
CA VAL A 472 -4.47 -4.30 -29.35
C VAL A 472 -4.03 -4.36 -27.89
N ALA A 473 -3.95 -3.21 -27.20
CA ALA A 473 -3.54 -3.13 -25.78
C ALA A 473 -4.51 -3.90 -24.87
N ILE A 474 -5.83 -3.72 -25.04
CA ILE A 474 -6.86 -4.42 -24.28
C ILE A 474 -6.73 -5.95 -24.47
N ASN A 475 -6.62 -6.43 -25.73
CA ASN A 475 -6.54 -7.85 -26.01
C ASN A 475 -5.23 -8.47 -25.50
N TYR A 476 -4.12 -7.76 -25.58
CA TYR A 476 -2.84 -8.23 -25.07
C TYR A 476 -2.84 -8.41 -23.53
N LEU A 477 -3.50 -7.51 -22.79
CA LEU A 477 -3.68 -7.69 -21.33
C LEU A 477 -4.43 -9.00 -21.00
N LYS A 478 -5.34 -9.45 -21.86
CA LYS A 478 -6.00 -10.76 -21.69
C LYS A 478 -5.03 -11.92 -21.93
N GLU A 479 -4.15 -11.80 -22.92
CA GLU A 479 -3.16 -12.85 -23.23
C GLU A 479 -2.18 -13.05 -22.08
N ILE A 480 -1.68 -11.95 -21.49
CA ILE A 480 -0.73 -12.00 -20.37
C ILE A 480 -1.39 -12.09 -18.99
N GLN A 481 -2.73 -12.15 -18.93
CA GLN A 481 -3.54 -12.20 -17.70
C GLN A 481 -3.34 -11.02 -16.77
N GLY A 482 -3.14 -9.83 -17.33
CA GLY A 482 -3.03 -8.57 -16.61
C GLY A 482 -1.63 -8.00 -16.57
N GLY A 483 -1.55 -6.72 -16.26
CA GLY A 483 -0.29 -5.98 -16.19
C GLY A 483 -0.34 -4.60 -16.80
N TYR A 484 0.81 -4.14 -17.23
CA TYR A 484 1.01 -2.91 -18.00
C TYR A 484 1.39 -3.24 -19.43
N VAL A 485 0.88 -2.47 -20.38
CA VAL A 485 1.19 -2.66 -21.81
C VAL A 485 1.30 -1.32 -22.53
N ILE A 486 2.29 -1.18 -23.40
CA ILE A 486 2.45 -0.05 -24.33
C ILE A 486 2.41 -0.57 -25.75
N VAL A 487 1.53 0.01 -26.58
CA VAL A 487 1.32 -0.37 -27.97
C VAL A 487 1.54 0.83 -28.87
N SER A 488 2.14 0.62 -30.03
CA SER A 488 2.24 1.63 -31.10
C SER A 488 2.21 0.96 -32.48
N ASN A 489 1.40 1.50 -33.37
CA ASN A 489 1.24 1.02 -34.76
C ASN A 489 0.93 -0.50 -34.82
N GLY A 490 0.02 -0.98 -33.98
CA GLY A 490 -0.41 -2.38 -33.89
C GLY A 490 0.61 -3.33 -33.27
N LYS A 491 1.71 -2.82 -32.68
CA LYS A 491 2.75 -3.64 -32.06
C LYS A 491 2.91 -3.33 -30.59
N VAL A 492 3.02 -4.35 -29.77
CA VAL A 492 3.42 -4.21 -28.36
C VAL A 492 4.89 -3.81 -28.31
N LEU A 493 5.17 -2.66 -27.72
CA LEU A 493 6.54 -2.14 -27.55
C LEU A 493 7.18 -2.63 -26.25
N ALA A 494 6.38 -2.68 -25.18
CA ALA A 494 6.80 -3.19 -23.88
C ALA A 494 5.58 -3.64 -23.06
N HIS A 495 5.81 -4.54 -22.12
CA HIS A 495 4.80 -4.96 -21.16
C HIS A 495 5.43 -5.44 -19.86
N LEU A 496 4.67 -5.35 -18.77
CA LEU A 496 4.92 -6.01 -17.49
C LEU A 496 3.74 -6.95 -17.22
N SER A 497 4.01 -8.24 -17.06
CA SER A 497 2.97 -9.20 -16.70
C SER A 497 2.72 -9.22 -15.19
N LEU A 498 1.45 -9.01 -14.79
CA LEU A 498 0.98 -9.09 -13.41
C LEU A 498 -0.01 -10.26 -13.30
N GLN A 499 0.52 -11.49 -13.34
CA GLN A 499 -0.29 -12.69 -13.54
C GLN A 499 -1.20 -12.99 -12.35
N VAL A 500 -0.80 -12.61 -11.12
CA VAL A 500 -1.60 -12.90 -9.93
C VAL A 500 -2.66 -11.81 -9.77
N ALA A 501 -3.89 -12.17 -10.00
CA ALA A 501 -5.06 -11.31 -9.95
C ALA A 501 -5.02 -10.10 -10.91
N GLY A 502 -4.06 -10.05 -11.84
CA GLY A 502 -3.79 -8.87 -12.67
C GLY A 502 -3.11 -7.74 -11.92
N LEU A 503 -2.50 -7.99 -10.75
CA LEU A 503 -1.94 -6.99 -9.85
C LEU A 503 -0.50 -7.28 -9.41
N ILE A 504 -0.12 -8.55 -9.30
CA ILE A 504 1.19 -8.97 -8.78
C ILE A 504 1.92 -9.81 -9.82
N SER A 505 3.19 -9.46 -10.05
CA SER A 505 4.12 -10.19 -10.93
C SER A 505 4.77 -11.36 -10.19
N THR A 506 5.09 -12.42 -10.93
CA THR A 506 5.93 -13.52 -10.44
C THR A 506 7.42 -13.31 -10.75
N PHE A 507 7.77 -12.19 -11.36
CA PHE A 507 9.16 -11.78 -11.60
C PHE A 507 9.83 -11.33 -10.29
N THR A 508 11.16 -11.27 -10.30
CA THR A 508 11.93 -10.66 -9.20
C THR A 508 11.67 -9.16 -9.11
N ALA A 509 11.96 -8.57 -7.96
CA ALA A 509 11.81 -7.14 -7.78
C ALA A 509 12.71 -6.33 -8.74
N GLU A 510 13.91 -6.84 -9.01
CA GLU A 510 14.86 -6.24 -9.96
C GLU A 510 14.33 -6.26 -11.39
N GLU A 511 13.76 -7.39 -11.84
CA GLU A 511 13.15 -7.52 -13.18
C GLU A 511 11.95 -6.58 -13.33
N VAL A 512 11.07 -6.51 -12.33
CA VAL A 512 9.92 -5.59 -12.34
C VAL A 512 10.40 -4.15 -12.47
N GLN A 513 11.41 -3.76 -11.69
CA GLN A 513 11.97 -2.41 -11.72
C GLN A 513 12.57 -2.07 -13.11
N GLU A 514 13.38 -2.97 -13.66
CA GLU A 514 13.99 -2.76 -14.98
C GLU A 514 12.94 -2.61 -16.08
N ILE A 515 11.89 -3.45 -16.05
CA ILE A 515 10.79 -3.39 -17.01
C ILE A 515 10.01 -2.07 -16.86
N THR A 516 9.68 -1.65 -15.65
CA THR A 516 8.91 -0.42 -15.43
C THR A 516 9.69 0.83 -15.80
N ASP A 517 10.97 0.89 -15.49
CA ASP A 517 11.86 1.99 -15.90
C ASP A 517 11.93 2.11 -17.43
N ASN A 518 12.11 0.99 -18.14
CA ASN A 518 12.10 0.96 -19.60
C ASN A 518 10.74 1.39 -20.18
N MET A 519 9.64 0.93 -19.58
CA MET A 519 8.29 1.31 -20.03
C MET A 519 8.04 2.81 -19.85
N LEU A 520 8.51 3.40 -18.74
CA LEU A 520 8.42 4.84 -18.51
C LEU A 520 9.18 5.63 -19.59
N GLU A 521 10.41 5.21 -19.94
CA GLU A 521 11.17 5.84 -21.03
C GLU A 521 10.45 5.76 -22.39
N ILE A 522 9.85 4.61 -22.70
CA ILE A 522 9.08 4.45 -23.94
C ILE A 522 7.85 5.39 -23.93
N ALA A 523 7.12 5.47 -22.83
CA ALA A 523 5.97 6.38 -22.70
C ALA A 523 6.40 7.85 -22.90
N ARG A 524 7.55 8.27 -22.36
CA ARG A 524 8.12 9.61 -22.60
C ARG A 524 8.43 9.86 -24.07
N LYS A 525 9.03 8.89 -24.75
CA LYS A 525 9.32 8.97 -26.21
C LYS A 525 8.02 9.05 -27.02
N MET A 526 6.94 8.47 -26.55
CA MET A 526 5.59 8.56 -27.14
C MET A 526 4.84 9.86 -26.80
N GLY A 527 5.43 10.77 -26.04
CA GLY A 527 4.93 12.11 -25.79
C GLY A 527 4.20 12.31 -24.46
N VAL A 528 4.13 11.31 -23.59
CA VAL A 528 3.57 11.48 -22.23
C VAL A 528 4.48 12.45 -21.46
N PRO A 529 3.94 13.57 -20.94
CA PRO A 529 4.76 14.63 -20.32
C PRO A 529 5.33 14.18 -18.97
N GLU A 530 6.44 14.82 -18.55
CA GLU A 530 7.14 14.47 -17.30
C GLU A 530 6.29 14.63 -16.04
N TYR A 531 5.32 15.54 -16.06
CA TYR A 531 4.41 15.76 -14.94
C TYR A 531 3.28 14.73 -14.82
N VAL A 532 3.21 13.74 -15.73
CA VAL A 532 2.27 12.62 -15.71
C VAL A 532 3.07 11.33 -15.57
N ASP A 533 2.93 10.60 -14.48
CA ASP A 533 3.29 9.19 -14.49
C ASP A 533 2.17 8.41 -15.19
N PRO A 534 2.44 7.75 -16.34
CA PRO A 534 1.38 7.15 -17.13
C PRO A 534 0.65 6.02 -16.40
N PHE A 535 1.33 5.26 -15.55
CA PHE A 535 0.76 4.10 -14.87
C PHE A 535 0.01 4.51 -13.61
N ILE A 536 0.63 5.31 -12.74
CA ILE A 536 -0.02 5.87 -11.55
C ILE A 536 -1.24 6.72 -11.96
N THR A 537 -1.08 7.59 -12.96
CA THR A 537 -2.20 8.43 -13.40
C THR A 537 -3.38 7.58 -13.87
N LEU A 538 -3.15 6.57 -14.72
CA LEU A 538 -4.23 5.70 -15.19
C LEU A 538 -4.87 4.92 -14.05
N SER A 539 -4.09 4.42 -13.08
CA SER A 539 -4.63 3.60 -12.00
C SER A 539 -5.66 4.33 -11.13
N PHE A 540 -5.57 5.65 -11.03
CA PHE A 540 -6.53 6.47 -10.27
C PHE A 540 -7.67 7.08 -11.10
N MET A 541 -7.64 6.99 -12.44
CA MET A 541 -8.69 7.59 -13.29
C MET A 541 -10.06 6.92 -13.13
N ALA A 542 -10.11 5.69 -12.61
CA ALA A 542 -11.35 4.94 -12.41
C ALA A 542 -11.89 5.01 -10.97
N LEU A 543 -11.17 5.57 -10.01
CA LEU A 543 -11.51 5.53 -8.59
C LEU A 543 -12.59 6.56 -8.21
N PRO A 544 -13.87 6.15 -7.98
CA PRO A 544 -15.01 7.06 -7.88
C PRO A 544 -15.12 7.80 -6.52
N VAL A 545 -14.04 7.83 -5.75
CA VAL A 545 -13.93 8.57 -4.48
C VAL A 545 -12.89 9.71 -4.54
N VAL A 546 -12.13 9.82 -5.64
CA VAL A 546 -11.13 10.88 -5.85
C VAL A 546 -11.67 11.96 -6.78
N GLN A 547 -11.68 13.22 -6.34
CA GLN A 547 -12.25 14.39 -7.05
C GLN A 547 -11.54 14.69 -8.38
N GLN A 548 -12.25 15.34 -9.34
CA GLN A 548 -13.65 15.76 -9.40
C GLN A 548 -14.50 14.79 -10.23
N ILE A 549 -13.92 14.16 -11.26
CA ILE A 549 -14.61 13.34 -12.25
C ILE A 549 -13.80 12.08 -12.54
N ARG A 550 -14.49 10.94 -12.63
CA ARG A 550 -13.88 9.61 -12.83
C ARG A 550 -14.61 8.80 -13.88
N LEU A 551 -13.92 7.83 -14.48
CA LEU A 551 -14.52 6.91 -15.46
C LEU A 551 -14.52 5.49 -14.89
N THR A 552 -15.69 4.96 -14.52
CA THR A 552 -15.85 3.54 -14.18
C THR A 552 -16.30 2.74 -15.40
N ASP A 553 -16.39 1.41 -15.30
CA ASP A 553 -16.95 0.59 -16.37
C ASP A 553 -18.43 0.86 -16.66
N LEU A 554 -19.14 1.51 -15.71
CA LEU A 554 -20.55 1.86 -15.81
C LEU A 554 -20.79 3.24 -16.44
N GLY A 555 -19.76 4.10 -16.51
CA GLY A 555 -19.90 5.43 -17.11
C GLY A 555 -19.02 6.51 -16.47
N LEU A 556 -19.18 7.72 -16.98
CA LEU A 556 -18.51 8.89 -16.46
C LEU A 556 -19.22 9.37 -15.19
N PHE A 557 -18.46 9.49 -14.09
CA PHE A 557 -18.98 9.72 -12.75
C PHE A 557 -18.51 11.07 -12.19
N ASP A 558 -19.46 11.87 -11.75
CA ASP A 558 -19.24 13.13 -11.04
C ASP A 558 -19.09 12.82 -9.54
N VAL A 559 -17.88 12.92 -9.03
CA VAL A 559 -17.57 12.58 -7.63
C VAL A 559 -18.13 13.61 -6.66
N GLU A 560 -18.27 14.88 -7.07
CA GLU A 560 -18.79 15.95 -6.21
C GLU A 560 -20.31 15.87 -6.06
N GLU A 561 -21.02 15.53 -7.16
CA GLU A 561 -22.47 15.35 -7.15
C GLU A 561 -22.89 13.90 -6.86
N PHE A 562 -21.92 12.98 -6.78
CA PHE A 562 -22.08 11.56 -6.49
C PHE A 562 -23.09 10.87 -7.44
N LYS A 563 -22.97 11.10 -8.74
CA LYS A 563 -23.85 10.56 -9.79
C LYS A 563 -23.14 10.36 -11.13
N PHE A 564 -23.71 9.54 -11.99
CA PHE A 564 -23.31 9.46 -13.40
C PHE A 564 -23.76 10.69 -14.20
N ILE A 565 -22.96 11.08 -15.22
CA ILE A 565 -23.21 12.24 -16.10
C ILE A 565 -23.05 11.86 -17.58
#